data_af1cd3e693aa81596492497b52f071d9
#
_entry.id   af1cd3e693aa81596492497b52f071d9
#
_cell.length_a   1.000
_cell.length_b   1.000
_cell.length_c   1.000
_cell.angle_alpha   90.00
_cell.angle_beta   90.00
_cell.angle_gamma   90.00
#
_symmetry.space_group_name_H-M   'P 1'
#
loop_
_entity.id
_entity.type
_entity.pdbx_description
1 polymer ?
#
loop_
_entity_poly.entity_id
_entity_poly.type
_entity_poly.pdbx_seq_one_letter_code
_entity_poly.pdbx_strand_id
1 'polypeptide(L)'
;MQADAVAQFAIWKQWKRWLLVSGSNPEDRALAEAYRRAARKFGATIVEEREFEDTGGARRTDSGHVLVQRQLPTFLQGTEAHDVVIAADATDYFAAYLPYHLWTPRPVMGSAGLRPVTIHAAHEAWGATQFQNRFEELTRRHVQEEDYNSWLALRVLGEAVTRTSSADPQVVEDYILSDAFELAAFKGQKVTFRQWNGQLRQPILLYDDRITVSVSPQEGFLHQRSPLDTMGLDAPESDCTAFQ
;
A
#
# COMPACT_ATOMS: atom_id res chain seq x y z
N MET A 1 -1.05 5.17 4.36
CA MET A 1 0.30 4.52 4.40
C MET A 1 0.72 3.95 3.05
N GLN A 2 -0.09 3.15 2.35
CA GLN A 2 0.31 2.56 1.06
C GLN A 2 0.62 3.62 -0.02
N ALA A 3 -0.23 4.62 -0.19
CA ALA A 3 0.04 5.73 -1.13
C ALA A 3 1.30 6.52 -0.76
N ASP A 4 1.56 6.70 0.54
CA ASP A 4 2.76 7.39 1.02
C ASP A 4 4.04 6.57 0.76
N ALA A 5 3.95 5.24 0.88
CA ALA A 5 5.07 4.36 0.56
C ALA A 5 5.48 4.48 -0.91
N VAL A 6 4.49 4.51 -1.81
CA VAL A 6 4.69 4.74 -3.26
C VAL A 6 5.30 6.13 -3.49
N ALA A 7 4.75 7.16 -2.84
CA ALA A 7 5.23 8.54 -2.98
C ALA A 7 6.68 8.69 -2.52
N GLN A 8 7.03 8.17 -1.35
CA GLN A 8 8.40 8.20 -0.84
C GLN A 8 9.39 7.56 -1.83
N PHE A 9 9.05 6.39 -2.37
CA PHE A 9 9.91 5.72 -3.35
C PHE A 9 10.04 6.53 -4.64
N ALA A 10 8.94 7.06 -5.17
CA ALA A 10 8.98 7.89 -6.37
C ALA A 10 9.87 9.12 -6.18
N ILE A 11 9.75 9.82 -5.04
CA ILE A 11 10.57 10.99 -4.71
C ILE A 11 12.03 10.58 -4.50
N TRP A 12 12.31 9.48 -3.83
CA TRP A 12 13.66 8.93 -3.67
C TRP A 12 14.33 8.63 -5.02
N LYS A 13 13.55 8.15 -6.00
CA LYS A 13 13.99 7.96 -7.39
C LYS A 13 14.04 9.25 -8.21
N GLN A 14 13.69 10.41 -7.64
CA GLN A 14 13.55 11.70 -8.32
C GLN A 14 12.43 11.72 -9.39
N TRP A 15 11.46 10.84 -9.31
CA TRP A 15 10.26 10.84 -10.16
C TRP A 15 9.22 11.76 -9.55
N LYS A 16 9.35 13.05 -9.84
CA LYS A 16 8.56 14.12 -9.21
C LYS A 16 7.33 14.52 -10.01
N ARG A 17 7.29 14.20 -11.30
CA ARG A 17 6.20 14.55 -12.21
C ARG A 17 5.35 13.32 -12.45
N TRP A 18 4.13 13.33 -11.93
CA TRP A 18 3.24 12.19 -11.96
C TRP A 18 2.10 12.37 -12.97
N LEU A 19 1.84 11.35 -13.77
CA LEU A 19 0.56 11.15 -14.43
C LEU A 19 -0.29 10.28 -13.51
N LEU A 20 -1.40 10.82 -12.98
CA LEU A 20 -2.33 10.05 -12.16
C LEU A 20 -3.44 9.51 -13.06
N VAL A 21 -3.59 8.19 -13.09
CA VAL A 21 -4.67 7.51 -13.81
C VAL A 21 -5.55 6.81 -12.80
N SER A 22 -6.81 7.20 -12.72
CA SER A 22 -7.80 6.57 -11.82
C SER A 22 -8.90 5.86 -12.60
N GLY A 23 -9.52 4.87 -11.96
CA GLY A 23 -10.81 4.37 -12.42
C GLY A 23 -11.96 5.32 -12.06
N SER A 24 -13.14 5.00 -12.54
CA SER A 24 -14.36 5.83 -12.36
C SER A 24 -15.23 5.40 -11.18
N ASN A 25 -14.88 4.33 -10.48
CA ASN A 25 -15.63 3.85 -9.32
C ASN A 25 -15.31 4.68 -8.06
N PRO A 26 -16.19 4.74 -7.05
CA PRO A 26 -15.95 5.49 -5.82
C PRO A 26 -14.66 5.08 -5.10
N GLU A 27 -14.33 3.79 -5.07
CA GLU A 27 -13.14 3.23 -4.45
C GLU A 27 -11.86 3.69 -5.17
N ASP A 28 -11.91 3.75 -6.50
CA ASP A 28 -10.78 4.23 -7.34
C ASP A 28 -10.53 5.71 -7.09
N ARG A 29 -11.60 6.52 -7.01
CA ARG A 29 -11.52 7.95 -6.71
C ARG A 29 -11.00 8.21 -5.30
N ALA A 30 -11.39 7.39 -4.31
CA ALA A 30 -10.86 7.46 -2.95
C ALA A 30 -9.35 7.15 -2.91
N LEU A 31 -8.92 6.15 -3.67
CA LEU A 31 -7.50 5.82 -3.83
C LEU A 31 -6.73 6.94 -4.54
N ALA A 32 -7.30 7.53 -5.59
CA ALA A 32 -6.72 8.68 -6.28
C ALA A 32 -6.52 9.88 -5.32
N GLU A 33 -7.50 10.14 -4.44
CA GLU A 33 -7.36 11.18 -3.41
C GLU A 33 -6.24 10.87 -2.42
N ALA A 34 -6.05 9.60 -2.06
CA ALA A 34 -4.90 9.21 -1.24
C ALA A 34 -3.56 9.51 -1.94
N TYR A 35 -3.46 9.27 -3.25
CA TYR A 35 -2.27 9.64 -4.03
C TYR A 35 -2.10 11.16 -4.17
N ARG A 36 -3.18 11.94 -4.32
CA ARG A 36 -3.10 13.42 -4.33
C ARG A 36 -2.57 13.94 -3.00
N ARG A 37 -3.04 13.41 -1.87
CA ARG A 37 -2.51 13.77 -0.54
C ARG A 37 -1.03 13.39 -0.42
N ALA A 38 -0.65 12.19 -0.83
CA ALA A 38 0.73 11.73 -0.80
C ALA A 38 1.64 12.58 -1.70
N ALA A 39 1.18 12.97 -2.90
CA ALA A 39 1.91 13.88 -3.79
C ALA A 39 2.20 15.21 -3.10
N ARG A 40 1.19 15.85 -2.52
CA ARG A 40 1.35 17.09 -1.76
C ARG A 40 2.30 16.93 -0.57
N LYS A 41 2.14 15.86 0.20
CA LYS A 41 2.94 15.58 1.40
C LYS A 41 4.43 15.43 1.08
N PHE A 42 4.76 14.77 0.00
CA PHE A 42 6.15 14.45 -0.35
C PHE A 42 6.74 15.31 -1.47
N GLY A 43 6.02 16.32 -1.95
CA GLY A 43 6.53 17.28 -2.92
C GLY A 43 6.58 16.77 -4.36
N ALA A 44 5.71 15.86 -4.73
CA ALA A 44 5.46 15.49 -6.12
C ALA A 44 4.45 16.46 -6.77
N THR A 45 4.53 16.58 -8.08
CA THR A 45 3.59 17.36 -8.90
C THR A 45 2.79 16.40 -9.78
N ILE A 46 1.49 16.35 -9.60
CA ILE A 46 0.60 15.68 -10.55
C ILE A 46 0.45 16.63 -11.74
N VAL A 47 1.10 16.28 -12.84
CA VAL A 47 1.12 17.14 -14.05
C VAL A 47 -0.14 16.98 -14.87
N GLU A 48 -0.76 15.81 -14.80
CA GLU A 48 -2.03 15.52 -15.46
C GLU A 48 -2.75 14.41 -14.70
N GLU A 49 -4.09 14.47 -14.71
CA GLU A 49 -4.97 13.41 -14.21
C GLU A 49 -5.91 12.95 -15.31
N ARG A 50 -6.12 11.64 -15.40
CA ARG A 50 -7.08 11.03 -16.31
C ARG A 50 -7.91 9.99 -15.60
N GLU A 51 -9.22 10.04 -15.79
CA GLU A 51 -10.15 9.03 -15.30
C GLU A 51 -10.49 8.05 -16.42
N PHE A 52 -10.16 6.77 -16.22
CA PHE A 52 -10.51 5.69 -17.15
C PHE A 52 -11.90 5.17 -16.78
N GLU A 53 -12.85 5.36 -17.70
CA GLU A 53 -14.24 5.03 -17.46
C GLU A 53 -14.47 3.52 -17.52
N ASP A 54 -15.04 2.97 -16.43
CA ASP A 54 -15.58 1.62 -16.43
C ASP A 54 -16.95 1.62 -17.13
N THR A 55 -16.96 1.26 -18.39
CA THR A 55 -18.18 1.23 -19.20
C THR A 55 -19.06 0.01 -18.89
N GLY A 56 -18.71 -0.78 -17.88
CA GLY A 56 -19.38 -2.04 -17.55
C GLY A 56 -19.27 -3.03 -18.70
N GLY A 57 -18.68 -4.11 -18.48
CA GLY A 57 -18.52 -5.17 -19.47
C GLY A 57 -17.95 -6.39 -18.80
N ALA A 58 -18.20 -7.54 -19.35
CA ALA A 58 -17.67 -8.75 -18.78
C ALA A 58 -16.15 -8.79 -18.99
N ARG A 59 -15.37 -8.29 -18.02
CA ARG A 59 -13.91 -8.46 -18.00
C ARG A 59 -13.47 -9.91 -18.18
N ARG A 60 -14.36 -10.84 -17.88
CA ARG A 60 -14.13 -12.28 -17.96
C ARG A 60 -14.36 -12.84 -19.36
N THR A 61 -14.77 -12.03 -20.33
CA THR A 61 -14.88 -12.43 -21.74
C THR A 61 -13.69 -11.90 -22.51
N ASP A 62 -13.25 -12.63 -23.54
CA ASP A 62 -12.14 -12.22 -24.40
C ASP A 62 -12.33 -10.82 -24.99
N SER A 63 -13.59 -10.42 -25.26
CA SER A 63 -13.91 -9.08 -25.75
C SER A 63 -13.64 -7.97 -24.75
N GLY A 64 -13.85 -8.20 -23.44
CA GLY A 64 -13.57 -7.20 -22.39
C GLY A 64 -12.08 -6.91 -22.26
N HIS A 65 -11.23 -7.91 -22.22
CA HIS A 65 -9.78 -7.75 -22.20
C HIS A 65 -9.25 -6.99 -23.41
N VAL A 66 -9.69 -7.39 -24.61
CA VAL A 66 -9.29 -6.75 -25.86
C VAL A 66 -9.71 -5.28 -25.89
N LEU A 67 -10.88 -4.96 -25.33
CA LEU A 67 -11.38 -3.59 -25.32
C LEU A 67 -10.50 -2.67 -24.48
N VAL A 68 -10.19 -3.04 -23.22
CA VAL A 68 -9.31 -2.28 -22.33
C VAL A 68 -7.92 -2.09 -22.95
N GLN A 69 -7.31 -3.17 -23.44
CA GLN A 69 -5.98 -3.13 -24.06
C GLN A 69 -5.92 -2.21 -25.28
N ARG A 70 -6.98 -2.14 -26.08
CA ARG A 70 -7.04 -1.25 -27.25
C ARG A 70 -7.31 0.20 -26.89
N GLN A 71 -8.06 0.44 -25.82
CA GLN A 71 -8.41 1.80 -25.40
C GLN A 71 -7.25 2.50 -24.71
N LEU A 72 -6.47 1.81 -23.88
CA LEU A 72 -5.43 2.41 -23.06
C LEU A 72 -4.40 3.21 -23.87
N PRO A 73 -3.81 2.75 -24.97
CA PRO A 73 -2.84 3.55 -25.74
C PRO A 73 -3.44 4.84 -26.28
N THR A 74 -4.67 4.80 -26.79
CA THR A 74 -5.36 5.99 -27.29
C THR A 74 -5.73 6.93 -26.15
N PHE A 75 -6.22 6.40 -25.04
CA PHE A 75 -6.56 7.13 -23.85
C PHE A 75 -5.34 7.88 -23.27
N LEU A 76 -4.15 7.30 -23.38
CA LEU A 76 -2.91 7.89 -22.87
C LEU A 76 -2.12 8.68 -23.92
N GLN A 77 -2.68 8.86 -25.12
CA GLN A 77 -2.04 9.66 -26.15
C GLN A 77 -2.03 11.15 -25.75
N GLY A 78 -0.90 11.83 -26.03
CA GLY A 78 -0.78 13.26 -25.82
C GLY A 78 -0.77 13.71 -24.35
N THR A 79 -0.44 12.81 -23.40
CA THR A 79 -0.27 13.18 -22.00
C THR A 79 0.93 14.10 -21.82
N GLU A 80 0.85 14.98 -20.81
CA GLU A 80 1.95 15.84 -20.39
C GLU A 80 3.20 15.02 -20.04
N ALA A 81 4.37 15.63 -20.20
CA ALA A 81 5.63 14.98 -19.86
C ALA A 81 5.67 14.63 -18.37
N HIS A 82 5.88 13.37 -18.06
CA HIS A 82 5.87 12.82 -16.70
C HIS A 82 6.99 11.81 -16.49
N ASP A 83 7.33 11.55 -15.23
CA ASP A 83 8.40 10.63 -14.86
C ASP A 83 7.85 9.22 -14.57
N VAL A 84 6.63 9.16 -14.02
CA VAL A 84 5.97 7.92 -13.56
C VAL A 84 4.47 8.02 -13.74
N VAL A 85 3.84 6.90 -14.00
CA VAL A 85 2.37 6.74 -13.99
C VAL A 85 1.95 6.18 -12.64
N ILE A 86 1.06 6.87 -11.95
CA ILE A 86 0.44 6.40 -10.72
C ILE A 86 -0.96 5.88 -11.05
N ALA A 87 -1.17 4.59 -10.82
CA ALA A 87 -2.43 3.92 -11.07
C ALA A 87 -3.29 3.84 -9.81
N ALA A 88 -4.49 4.37 -9.85
CA ALA A 88 -5.49 4.31 -8.79
C ALA A 88 -6.71 3.50 -9.28
N ASP A 89 -6.60 2.18 -9.19
CA ASP A 89 -7.57 1.19 -9.65
C ASP A 89 -7.81 0.18 -8.52
N ALA A 90 -8.65 0.53 -7.57
CA ALA A 90 -9.02 -0.32 -6.45
C ALA A 90 -9.94 -1.47 -6.86
N THR A 91 -10.63 -1.31 -7.99
CA THR A 91 -11.58 -2.28 -8.55
C THR A 91 -10.93 -3.28 -9.51
N ASP A 92 -9.60 -3.14 -9.75
CA ASP A 92 -8.81 -4.00 -10.64
C ASP A 92 -9.40 -4.08 -12.05
N TYR A 93 -9.79 -2.93 -12.61
CA TYR A 93 -10.44 -2.86 -13.92
C TYR A 93 -9.45 -2.72 -15.07
N PHE A 94 -8.47 -1.83 -14.96
CA PHE A 94 -7.59 -1.47 -16.09
C PHE A 94 -6.09 -1.47 -15.75
N ALA A 95 -5.72 -1.26 -14.48
CA ALA A 95 -4.33 -0.96 -14.13
C ALA A 95 -3.35 -2.08 -14.49
N ALA A 96 -3.77 -3.35 -14.40
CA ALA A 96 -2.94 -4.48 -14.75
C ALA A 96 -2.41 -4.43 -16.21
N TYR A 97 -3.09 -3.72 -17.09
CA TYR A 97 -2.67 -3.55 -18.48
C TYR A 97 -1.72 -2.36 -18.69
N LEU A 98 -1.69 -1.39 -17.79
CA LEU A 98 -0.90 -0.15 -17.96
C LEU A 98 0.58 -0.40 -18.25
N PRO A 99 1.30 -1.28 -17.56
CA PRO A 99 2.73 -1.48 -17.80
C PRO A 99 3.08 -1.87 -19.23
N TYR A 100 2.12 -2.44 -19.95
CA TYR A 100 2.32 -2.98 -21.30
C TYR A 100 1.64 -2.16 -22.42
N HIS A 101 0.79 -1.20 -22.05
CA HIS A 101 -0.06 -0.46 -23.00
C HIS A 101 0.03 1.06 -22.85
N LEU A 102 1.12 1.57 -22.27
CA LEU A 102 1.39 3.00 -22.22
C LEU A 102 1.73 3.55 -23.62
N TRP A 103 1.24 4.75 -23.93
CA TRP A 103 1.66 5.45 -25.14
C TRP A 103 3.15 5.86 -25.07
N THR A 104 3.57 6.43 -23.95
CA THR A 104 4.97 6.72 -23.67
C THR A 104 5.45 5.80 -22.55
N PRO A 105 6.44 4.91 -22.79
CA PRO A 105 6.94 4.00 -21.76
C PRO A 105 7.47 4.76 -20.54
N ARG A 106 6.89 4.48 -19.38
CA ARG A 106 7.29 5.01 -18.06
C ARG A 106 7.07 3.93 -17.00
N PRO A 107 7.78 4.01 -15.86
CA PRO A 107 7.44 3.18 -14.71
C PRO A 107 5.97 3.36 -14.31
N VAL A 108 5.33 2.26 -13.88
CA VAL A 108 3.98 2.27 -13.34
C VAL A 108 4.05 1.90 -11.87
N MET A 109 3.34 2.62 -11.02
CA MET A 109 3.27 2.37 -9.58
C MET A 109 1.82 2.49 -9.09
N GLY A 110 1.52 1.89 -7.95
CA GLY A 110 0.19 1.95 -7.35
C GLY A 110 -0.55 0.63 -7.49
N SER A 111 -1.68 0.62 -8.16
CA SER A 111 -2.47 -0.62 -8.35
C SER A 111 -1.82 -1.61 -9.32
N ALA A 112 -0.81 -1.18 -10.08
CA ALA A 112 -0.04 -2.07 -10.98
C ALA A 112 1.43 -1.66 -11.04
N GLY A 113 2.25 -2.47 -11.68
CA GLY A 113 3.69 -2.30 -11.72
C GLY A 113 4.29 -2.45 -10.32
N LEU A 114 4.89 -1.42 -9.76
CA LEU A 114 5.39 -1.45 -8.39
C LEU A 114 4.25 -1.18 -7.40
N ARG A 115 3.82 -2.21 -6.69
CA ARG A 115 2.65 -2.19 -5.80
C ARG A 115 3.03 -2.12 -4.32
N PRO A 116 2.33 -1.29 -3.51
CA PRO A 116 2.50 -1.26 -2.07
C PRO A 116 1.63 -2.34 -1.41
N VAL A 117 2.25 -3.22 -0.61
CA VAL A 117 1.55 -4.32 0.08
C VAL A 117 2.07 -4.52 1.50
N THR A 118 1.28 -5.16 2.34
CA THR A 118 1.71 -5.56 3.68
C THR A 118 2.57 -6.83 3.66
N ILE A 119 2.28 -7.77 2.77
CA ILE A 119 3.03 -9.01 2.55
C ILE A 119 2.85 -9.47 1.11
N HIS A 120 3.74 -10.29 0.59
CA HIS A 120 3.55 -11.07 -0.63
C HIS A 120 4.47 -12.30 -0.63
N ALA A 121 4.16 -13.27 -1.48
CA ALA A 121 4.83 -14.57 -1.51
C ALA A 121 6.33 -14.50 -1.83
N ALA A 122 6.78 -13.50 -2.60
CA ALA A 122 8.19 -13.31 -2.92
C ALA A 122 8.99 -12.54 -1.83
N HIS A 123 8.38 -12.25 -0.67
CA HIS A 123 9.09 -11.59 0.43
C HIS A 123 9.84 -12.63 1.28
N GLU A 124 11.17 -12.62 1.20
CA GLU A 124 12.02 -13.62 1.86
C GLU A 124 12.78 -13.11 3.10
N ALA A 125 12.83 -11.77 3.28
CA ALA A 125 13.62 -11.15 4.34
C ALA A 125 13.00 -11.32 5.74
N TRP A 126 13.84 -11.15 6.77
CA TRP A 126 13.47 -11.07 8.19
C TRP A 126 12.61 -12.24 8.71
N GLY A 127 12.85 -13.43 8.17
CA GLY A 127 12.14 -14.65 8.59
C GLY A 127 10.78 -14.86 7.92
N ALA A 128 10.40 -14.03 6.94
CA ALA A 128 9.15 -14.18 6.21
C ALA A 128 9.04 -15.51 5.48
N THR A 129 10.15 -16.06 4.97
CA THR A 129 10.19 -17.40 4.36
C THR A 129 9.67 -18.48 5.31
N GLN A 130 10.05 -18.43 6.60
CA GLN A 130 9.56 -19.43 7.57
C GLN A 130 8.05 -19.30 7.79
N PHE A 131 7.54 -18.07 7.88
CA PHE A 131 6.12 -17.82 8.00
C PHE A 131 5.36 -18.35 6.77
N GLN A 132 5.83 -18.03 5.58
CA GLN A 132 5.22 -18.48 4.33
C GLN A 132 5.23 -19.98 4.17
N ASN A 133 6.36 -20.64 4.43
CA ASN A 133 6.46 -22.12 4.34
C ASN A 133 5.47 -22.80 5.28
N ARG A 134 5.33 -22.33 6.52
CA ARG A 134 4.35 -22.87 7.49
C ARG A 134 2.92 -22.63 7.02
N PHE A 135 2.65 -21.45 6.46
CA PHE A 135 1.33 -21.14 5.93
C PHE A 135 1.00 -22.02 4.72
N GLU A 136 1.93 -22.19 3.78
CA GLU A 136 1.75 -23.01 2.60
C GLU A 136 1.61 -24.51 2.94
N GLU A 137 2.37 -25.00 3.92
CA GLU A 137 2.23 -26.37 4.44
C GLU A 137 0.81 -26.61 4.97
N LEU A 138 0.23 -25.65 5.68
CA LEU A 138 -1.09 -25.73 6.27
C LEU A 138 -2.22 -25.57 5.23
N THR A 139 -2.07 -24.64 4.30
CA THR A 139 -3.17 -24.17 3.42
C THR A 139 -3.06 -24.64 1.97
N ARG A 140 -1.88 -25.13 1.57
CA ARG A 140 -1.53 -25.52 0.19
C ARG A 140 -1.65 -24.39 -0.83
N ARG A 141 -1.50 -23.15 -0.39
CA ARG A 141 -1.44 -21.95 -1.24
C ARG A 141 -0.51 -20.90 -0.66
N HIS A 142 -0.10 -19.95 -1.47
CA HIS A 142 0.70 -18.82 -1.00
C HIS A 142 -0.11 -17.88 -0.11
N VAL A 143 0.59 -17.21 0.82
CA VAL A 143 0.02 -16.19 1.70
C VAL A 143 -0.40 -14.96 0.90
N GLN A 144 -1.55 -14.39 1.27
CA GLN A 144 -2.06 -13.12 0.76
C GLN A 144 -2.13 -12.08 1.88
N GLU A 145 -2.39 -10.82 1.54
CA GLU A 145 -2.42 -9.72 2.52
C GLU A 145 -3.48 -9.95 3.60
N GLU A 146 -4.65 -10.47 3.23
CA GLU A 146 -5.75 -10.74 4.15
C GLU A 146 -5.37 -11.82 5.18
N ASP A 147 -4.65 -12.85 4.74
CA ASP A 147 -4.15 -13.91 5.62
C ASP A 147 -3.15 -13.35 6.63
N TYR A 148 -2.21 -12.57 6.15
CA TYR A 148 -1.19 -11.95 6.99
C TYR A 148 -1.80 -10.96 7.97
N ASN A 149 -2.71 -10.11 7.52
CA ASN A 149 -3.37 -9.13 8.37
C ASN A 149 -4.22 -9.81 9.45
N SER A 150 -4.92 -10.89 9.11
CA SER A 150 -5.68 -11.70 10.07
C SER A 150 -4.78 -12.39 11.09
N TRP A 151 -3.68 -12.99 10.62
CA TRP A 151 -2.67 -13.59 11.50
C TRP A 151 -2.05 -12.54 12.43
N LEU A 152 -1.71 -11.36 11.90
CA LEU A 152 -1.10 -10.28 12.68
C LEU A 152 -2.06 -9.76 13.75
N ALA A 153 -3.34 -9.58 13.44
CA ALA A 153 -4.35 -9.17 14.41
C ALA A 153 -4.44 -10.15 15.59
N LEU A 154 -4.49 -11.46 15.30
CA LEU A 154 -4.51 -12.50 16.34
C LEU A 154 -3.19 -12.53 17.13
N ARG A 155 -2.06 -12.30 16.50
CA ARG A 155 -0.76 -12.21 17.17
C ARG A 155 -0.68 -11.00 18.10
N VAL A 156 -1.23 -9.86 17.72
CA VAL A 156 -1.33 -8.65 18.57
C VAL A 156 -2.12 -8.98 19.84
N LEU A 157 -3.30 -9.56 19.70
CA LEU A 157 -4.14 -9.95 20.83
C LEU A 157 -3.44 -10.96 21.73
N GLY A 158 -2.86 -12.02 21.15
CA GLY A 158 -2.16 -13.06 21.90
C GLY A 158 -0.94 -12.52 22.67
N GLU A 159 -0.16 -11.62 22.07
CA GLU A 159 0.96 -10.95 22.75
C GLU A 159 0.46 -10.10 23.91
N ALA A 160 -0.59 -9.29 23.69
CA ALA A 160 -1.12 -8.40 24.71
C ALA A 160 -1.69 -9.19 25.91
N VAL A 161 -2.49 -10.23 25.67
CA VAL A 161 -3.01 -11.11 26.74
C VAL A 161 -1.88 -11.79 27.51
N THR A 162 -0.84 -12.25 26.81
CA THR A 162 0.31 -12.90 27.44
C THR A 162 1.08 -11.92 28.32
N ARG A 163 1.35 -10.70 27.84
CA ARG A 163 2.11 -9.70 28.56
C ARG A 163 1.38 -9.10 29.76
N THR A 164 0.06 -8.89 29.61
CA THR A 164 -0.77 -8.36 30.69
C THR A 164 -1.25 -9.44 31.66
N SER A 165 -1.15 -10.70 31.28
CA SER A 165 -1.79 -11.83 32.01
C SER A 165 -3.29 -11.58 32.25
N SER A 166 -3.96 -10.89 31.36
CA SER A 166 -5.36 -10.49 31.45
C SER A 166 -6.10 -10.76 30.16
N ALA A 167 -7.35 -11.17 30.26
CA ALA A 167 -8.30 -11.26 29.14
C ALA A 167 -9.35 -10.13 29.20
N ASP A 168 -9.20 -9.17 30.09
CA ASP A 168 -10.05 -7.97 30.16
C ASP A 168 -9.77 -7.11 28.94
N PRO A 169 -10.81 -6.77 28.12
CA PRO A 169 -10.64 -6.01 26.89
C PRO A 169 -9.97 -4.65 27.10
N GLN A 170 -10.31 -3.94 28.20
CA GLN A 170 -9.76 -2.62 28.47
C GLN A 170 -8.26 -2.72 28.81
N VAL A 171 -7.85 -3.68 29.63
CA VAL A 171 -6.44 -3.91 29.97
C VAL A 171 -5.63 -4.26 28.72
N VAL A 172 -6.20 -5.09 27.83
CA VAL A 172 -5.57 -5.50 26.55
C VAL A 172 -5.44 -4.31 25.63
N GLU A 173 -6.48 -3.49 25.47
CA GLU A 173 -6.47 -2.28 24.62
C GLU A 173 -5.46 -1.26 25.13
N ASP A 174 -5.48 -0.94 26.43
CA ASP A 174 -4.55 0.00 27.05
C ASP A 174 -3.10 -0.42 26.82
N TYR A 175 -2.79 -1.72 26.92
CA TYR A 175 -1.46 -2.23 26.62
C TYR A 175 -1.10 -2.11 25.14
N ILE A 176 -1.99 -2.48 24.22
CA ILE A 176 -1.76 -2.42 22.77
C ILE A 176 -1.47 -0.98 22.32
N LEU A 177 -2.17 -0.01 22.89
CA LEU A 177 -2.01 1.41 22.56
C LEU A 177 -0.86 2.09 23.33
N SER A 178 -0.23 1.40 24.29
CA SER A 178 0.89 1.95 25.06
C SER A 178 2.21 1.92 24.29
N ASP A 179 3.18 2.70 24.74
CA ASP A 179 4.55 2.68 24.22
C ASP A 179 5.33 1.38 24.59
N ALA A 180 4.76 0.55 25.49
CA ALA A 180 5.33 -0.74 25.85
C ALA A 180 5.02 -1.86 24.84
N PHE A 181 4.00 -1.65 24.02
CA PHE A 181 3.65 -2.65 23.00
C PHE A 181 4.60 -2.62 21.82
N GLU A 182 5.18 -3.77 21.51
CA GLU A 182 5.98 -3.99 20.32
C GLU A 182 5.87 -5.45 19.86
N LEU A 183 5.77 -5.69 18.58
CA LEU A 183 5.65 -7.03 18.03
C LEU A 183 6.54 -7.21 16.79
N ALA A 184 7.26 -8.33 16.74
CA ALA A 184 7.96 -8.76 15.54
C ALA A 184 6.96 -9.36 14.53
N ALA A 185 6.97 -8.84 13.30
CA ALA A 185 5.99 -9.16 12.27
C ALA A 185 6.62 -9.40 10.89
N PHE A 186 7.83 -9.95 10.85
CA PHE A 186 8.58 -10.24 9.62
C PHE A 186 8.80 -9.02 8.70
N LYS A 187 8.98 -7.84 9.31
CA LYS A 187 9.09 -6.55 8.60
C LYS A 187 10.46 -5.87 8.77
N GLY A 188 11.43 -6.54 9.41
CA GLY A 188 12.75 -5.95 9.71
C GLY A 188 12.76 -4.97 10.89
N GLN A 189 11.62 -4.53 11.33
CA GLN A 189 11.46 -3.70 12.52
C GLN A 189 10.15 -4.07 13.23
N LYS A 190 10.07 -3.71 14.50
CA LYS A 190 8.89 -3.98 15.33
C LYS A 190 7.71 -3.13 14.86
N VAL A 191 6.52 -3.70 14.90
CA VAL A 191 5.27 -2.98 14.66
C VAL A 191 4.70 -2.51 15.99
N THR A 192 4.08 -1.33 15.99
CA THR A 192 3.46 -0.67 17.16
C THR A 192 2.17 0.02 16.71
N PHE A 193 1.40 0.55 17.65
CA PHE A 193 0.18 1.30 17.32
C PHE A 193 0.36 2.80 17.54
N ARG A 194 -0.38 3.61 16.80
CA ARG A 194 -0.52 5.05 17.00
C ARG A 194 -1.59 5.30 18.03
N GLN A 195 -1.25 5.99 19.10
CA GLN A 195 -2.19 6.29 20.17
C GLN A 195 -3.33 7.21 19.75
N TRP A 196 -3.11 8.08 18.74
CA TRP A 196 -4.09 9.09 18.33
C TRP A 196 -5.15 8.57 17.34
N ASN A 197 -4.92 7.43 16.67
CA ASN A 197 -5.87 6.91 15.69
C ASN A 197 -5.91 5.37 15.60
N GLY A 198 -5.23 4.67 16.51
CA GLY A 198 -5.19 3.21 16.56
C GLY A 198 -4.55 2.53 15.33
N GLN A 199 -3.93 3.28 14.41
CA GLN A 199 -3.35 2.69 13.22
C GLN A 199 -2.04 1.98 13.54
N LEU A 200 -1.89 0.76 13.02
CA LEU A 200 -0.65 0.01 13.13
C LEU A 200 0.48 0.70 12.34
N ARG A 201 1.60 1.00 13.04
CA ARG A 201 2.86 1.40 12.40
C ARG A 201 3.54 0.17 11.86
N GLN A 202 3.67 0.05 10.57
CA GLN A 202 4.38 -1.05 9.93
C GLN A 202 5.07 -0.60 8.65
N PRO A 203 6.20 -1.21 8.30
CA PRO A 203 6.78 -1.05 6.98
C PRO A 203 5.82 -1.54 5.89
N ILE A 204 5.83 -0.83 4.76
CA ILE A 204 5.09 -1.21 3.57
C ILE A 204 6.07 -1.72 2.53
N LEU A 205 5.84 -2.92 2.04
CA LEU A 205 6.65 -3.51 0.98
C LEU A 205 6.24 -2.92 -0.36
N LEU A 206 7.22 -2.60 -1.18
CA LEU A 206 7.01 -2.25 -2.58
C LEU A 206 7.50 -3.43 -3.41
N TYR A 207 6.59 -4.09 -4.10
CA TYR A 207 6.90 -5.29 -4.83
C TYR A 207 6.45 -5.21 -6.30
N ASP A 208 7.19 -5.86 -7.12
CA ASP A 208 6.83 -6.28 -8.45
C ASP A 208 6.57 -7.80 -8.37
N ASP A 209 5.72 -8.35 -9.15
CA ASP A 209 5.17 -9.73 -9.06
C ASP A 209 6.17 -10.84 -8.68
N ARG A 210 7.47 -10.57 -8.72
CA ARG A 210 8.54 -11.54 -8.51
C ARG A 210 9.44 -11.25 -7.32
N ILE A 211 9.59 -9.99 -6.91
CA ILE A 211 10.54 -9.58 -5.86
C ILE A 211 10.01 -8.44 -5.01
N THR A 212 10.54 -8.32 -3.79
CA THR A 212 10.49 -7.08 -3.02
C THR A 212 11.53 -6.11 -3.57
N VAL A 213 11.08 -5.05 -4.22
CA VAL A 213 11.96 -4.03 -4.82
C VAL A 213 12.50 -3.08 -3.76
N SER A 214 11.66 -2.68 -2.80
CA SER A 214 12.02 -1.78 -1.71
C SER A 214 11.06 -1.93 -0.54
N VAL A 215 11.39 -1.30 0.58
CA VAL A 215 10.54 -1.25 1.77
C VAL A 215 10.49 0.18 2.27
N SER A 216 9.28 0.72 2.40
CA SER A 216 9.07 2.05 2.97
C SER A 216 8.81 1.97 4.48
N PRO A 217 9.29 2.97 5.27
CA PRO A 217 9.78 4.28 4.84
C PRO A 217 11.13 4.20 4.15
N GLN A 218 11.31 5.02 3.10
CA GLN A 218 12.57 5.11 2.38
C GLN A 218 13.61 5.89 3.18
N GLU A 219 14.89 5.65 2.88
CA GLU A 219 16.00 6.39 3.47
C GLU A 219 15.86 7.91 3.23
N GLY A 220 16.15 8.71 4.25
CA GLY A 220 16.05 10.17 4.19
C GLY A 220 14.71 10.74 4.62
N PHE A 221 13.67 9.92 4.78
CA PHE A 221 12.40 10.36 5.36
C PHE A 221 12.43 10.16 6.87
N LEU A 222 12.62 11.26 7.61
CA LEU A 222 12.80 11.24 9.05
C LEU A 222 11.55 11.78 9.76
N HIS A 223 11.27 11.24 10.94
CA HIS A 223 10.25 11.71 11.86
C HIS A 223 10.78 11.70 13.29
N GLN A 224 10.28 12.62 14.15
CA GLN A 224 10.77 12.77 15.52
C GLN A 224 10.58 11.52 16.39
N ARG A 225 9.47 10.79 16.19
CA ARG A 225 9.11 9.62 16.99
C ARG A 225 9.55 8.32 16.32
N SER A 226 9.13 8.11 15.10
CA SER A 226 9.44 6.91 14.32
C SER A 226 9.42 7.22 12.82
N PRO A 227 10.38 6.74 12.02
CA PRO A 227 10.29 6.86 10.57
C PRO A 227 8.99 6.30 9.98
N LEU A 228 8.33 5.35 10.65
CA LEU A 228 7.03 4.81 10.24
C LEU A 228 5.90 5.86 10.30
N ASP A 229 6.05 6.91 11.10
CA ASP A 229 5.09 8.00 11.20
C ASP A 229 5.20 9.01 10.04
N THR A 230 6.20 8.87 9.17
CA THR A 230 6.24 9.59 7.90
C THR A 230 5.16 9.12 6.92
N MET A 231 4.60 7.91 7.12
CA MET A 231 3.53 7.35 6.29
C MET A 231 2.20 7.33 7.05
N GLY A 232 1.12 7.66 6.39
CA GLY A 232 -0.22 7.81 6.98
C GLY A 232 -0.44 9.19 7.58
N LEU A 233 -1.43 9.33 8.44
CA LEU A 233 -1.75 10.58 9.12
C LEU A 233 -1.00 10.67 10.44
N ASP A 234 -0.18 11.69 10.61
CA ASP A 234 0.46 12.00 11.88
C ASP A 234 -0.55 12.64 12.87
N ALA A 235 -0.17 12.76 14.14
CA ALA A 235 -1.06 13.26 15.18
C ALA A 235 -1.68 14.64 14.85
N PRO A 236 -0.92 15.63 14.32
CA PRO A 236 -1.51 16.92 13.92
C PRO A 236 -2.41 16.87 12.68
N GLU A 237 -2.29 15.79 11.88
CA GLU A 237 -3.03 15.61 10.63
C GLU A 237 -4.31 14.77 10.82
N SER A 238 -4.52 14.22 12.03
CA SER A 238 -5.59 13.26 12.29
C SER A 238 -6.79 13.91 12.96
N ASP A 239 -7.95 13.80 12.34
CA ASP A 239 -9.26 14.21 12.91
C ASP A 239 -9.91 13.06 13.73
N CYS A 240 -9.18 11.97 13.99
CA CYS A 240 -9.72 10.83 14.74
C CYS A 240 -9.84 11.17 16.21
N THR A 241 -11.04 10.98 16.76
CA THR A 241 -11.36 11.18 18.18
C THR A 241 -11.65 9.88 18.94
N ALA A 242 -11.57 8.73 18.27
CA ALA A 242 -11.95 7.43 18.84
C ALA A 242 -10.99 6.94 19.95
N PHE A 243 -9.78 7.51 20.04
CA PHE A 243 -8.73 7.12 21.00
C PHE A 243 -8.29 8.28 21.89
N GLN A 244 -9.16 9.28 22.07
CA GLN A 244 -8.92 10.45 22.93
C GLN A 244 -9.66 10.32 24.25
#